data_6b6257b551b80af552d5de3f3b0764b8
#
_entry.id   6b6257b551b80af552d5de3f3b0764b8
#
_cell.length_a   1.000
_cell.length_b   1.000
_cell.length_c   1.000
_cell.angle_alpha   90.00
_cell.angle_beta   90.00
_cell.angle_gamma   90.00
#
_symmetry.space_group_name_H-M   'P 1'
#
loop_
_entity.id
_entity.type
_entity.pdbx_description
1 polymer ?
#
loop_
_entity_poly.entity_id
_entity_poly.type
_entity_poly.pdbx_seq_one_letter_code
_entity_poly.pdbx_strand_id
1 'polypeptide(L)'
;LQRYFGAQAASPIGYVDKDWISDPWSLGGYVGITAPGTLMACGAALREPCGRIHWAGAESATRWTGYMDGAIESGDRVAEELIARGAPSQKLKKAASSPGDRISNGTVAC
;
A
#
# COMPACT_ATOMS: atom_id res chain seq x y z
N LEU A 1 -24.37 -10.52 -18.55
CA LEU A 1 -25.22 -9.34 -18.33
C LEU A 1 -26.66 -9.58 -18.76
N GLN A 2 -26.93 -10.07 -19.97
CA GLN A 2 -28.30 -10.34 -20.46
C GLN A 2 -29.13 -11.18 -19.51
N ARG A 3 -28.56 -12.21 -18.89
CA ARG A 3 -29.26 -13.11 -17.97
C ARG A 3 -29.83 -12.38 -16.74
N TYR A 4 -29.20 -11.28 -16.31
CA TYR A 4 -29.57 -10.56 -15.09
C TYR A 4 -30.26 -9.23 -15.36
N PHE A 5 -29.97 -8.59 -16.48
CA PHE A 5 -30.43 -7.24 -16.79
C PHE A 5 -31.31 -7.15 -18.05
N GLY A 6 -31.61 -8.32 -18.67
CA GLY A 6 -32.47 -8.39 -19.83
C GLY A 6 -31.76 -8.17 -21.17
N ALA A 7 -32.51 -8.28 -22.26
CA ALA A 7 -31.96 -8.31 -23.62
C ALA A 7 -31.22 -7.03 -24.00
N GLN A 8 -31.60 -5.89 -23.46
CA GLN A 8 -30.97 -4.58 -23.75
C GLN A 8 -29.48 -4.55 -23.29
N ALA A 9 -29.12 -5.33 -22.28
CA ALA A 9 -27.76 -5.42 -21.80
C ALA A 9 -26.80 -6.19 -22.75
N ALA A 10 -27.29 -6.68 -23.89
CA ALA A 10 -26.47 -7.23 -24.96
C ALA A 10 -25.71 -6.16 -25.75
N SER A 11 -26.25 -4.94 -25.77
CA SER A 11 -25.71 -3.81 -26.54
C SER A 11 -25.39 -2.64 -25.61
N PRO A 12 -24.31 -2.75 -24.81
CA PRO A 12 -23.91 -1.66 -23.93
C PRO A 12 -23.43 -0.47 -24.75
N ILE A 13 -23.68 0.75 -24.27
CA ILE A 13 -23.20 2.00 -24.90
C ILE A 13 -21.68 2.08 -24.82
N GLY A 14 -21.10 1.51 -23.77
CA GLY A 14 -19.66 1.44 -23.58
C GLY A 14 -19.32 0.34 -22.58
N TYR A 15 -18.13 -0.24 -22.73
CA TYR A 15 -17.58 -1.21 -21.81
C TYR A 15 -16.09 -0.88 -21.57
N VAL A 16 -15.72 -0.84 -20.33
CA VAL A 16 -14.32 -0.63 -19.92
C VAL A 16 -13.97 -1.71 -18.89
N ASP A 17 -12.90 -2.40 -19.14
CA ASP A 17 -12.34 -3.38 -18.21
C ASP A 17 -10.88 -3.10 -17.93
N LYS A 18 -10.43 -3.42 -16.74
CA LYS A 18 -9.03 -3.33 -16.34
C LYS A 18 -8.59 -4.67 -15.78
N ASP A 19 -7.69 -5.32 -16.50
CA ASP A 19 -7.03 -6.53 -16.01
C ASP A 19 -5.91 -6.14 -15.02
N TRP A 20 -6.21 -6.24 -13.73
CA TRP A 20 -5.25 -5.93 -12.66
C TRP A 20 -4.12 -6.96 -12.53
N ILE A 21 -4.33 -8.20 -13.02
CA ILE A 21 -3.30 -9.24 -12.99
C ILE A 21 -2.17 -8.91 -13.95
N SER A 22 -2.52 -8.36 -15.12
CA SER A 22 -1.55 -7.93 -16.13
C SER A 22 -0.93 -6.55 -15.84
N ASP A 23 -1.39 -5.84 -14.81
CA ASP A 23 -0.83 -4.55 -14.43
C ASP A 23 0.53 -4.75 -13.73
N PRO A 24 1.64 -4.19 -14.27
CA PRO A 24 2.99 -4.47 -13.77
C PRO A 24 3.27 -3.92 -12.37
N TRP A 25 2.43 -3.01 -11.89
CA TRP A 25 2.58 -2.40 -10.56
C TRP A 25 1.68 -3.03 -9.51
N SER A 26 0.48 -3.46 -9.92
CA SER A 26 -0.51 -4.05 -9.02
C SER A 26 -0.36 -5.56 -8.88
N LEU A 27 -0.02 -6.27 -9.99
CA LEU A 27 0.13 -7.73 -10.06
C LEU A 27 -1.10 -8.50 -9.57
N GLY A 28 -2.24 -7.86 -9.57
CA GLY A 28 -3.52 -8.41 -9.11
C GLY A 28 -4.32 -7.42 -8.27
N GLY A 29 -5.34 -7.89 -7.65
CA GLY A 29 -6.24 -7.14 -6.76
C GLY A 29 -7.33 -8.07 -6.27
N TYR A 30 -8.09 -7.69 -5.28
CA TYR A 30 -7.99 -6.46 -4.47
C TYR A 30 -7.22 -6.67 -3.15
N VAL A 31 -6.87 -7.90 -2.81
CA VAL A 31 -6.13 -8.25 -1.60
C VAL A 31 -5.10 -9.33 -1.91
N GLY A 32 -3.96 -9.27 -1.25
CA GLY A 32 -2.97 -10.36 -1.27
C GLY A 32 -3.45 -11.53 -0.42
N ILE A 33 -3.48 -12.73 -1.02
CA ILE A 33 -3.83 -13.96 -0.30
C ILE A 33 -2.53 -14.59 0.22
N THR A 34 -2.44 -14.75 1.53
CA THR A 34 -1.29 -15.37 2.17
C THR A 34 -1.58 -16.82 2.58
N ALA A 35 -0.54 -17.63 2.69
CA ALA A 35 -0.68 -18.98 3.22
C ALA A 35 -1.17 -18.96 4.69
N PRO A 36 -1.87 -20.01 5.14
CA PRO A 36 -2.28 -20.11 6.53
C PRO A 36 -1.11 -19.95 7.50
N GLY A 37 -1.29 -19.15 8.55
CA GLY A 37 -0.28 -18.87 9.55
C GLY A 37 0.66 -17.70 9.24
N THR A 38 0.77 -17.24 8.00
CA THR A 38 1.68 -16.14 7.61
C THR A 38 1.39 -14.85 8.38
N LEU A 39 0.13 -14.44 8.48
CA LEU A 39 -0.23 -13.22 9.20
C LEU A 39 0.01 -13.33 10.71
N MET A 40 -0.07 -14.53 11.28
CA MET A 40 0.27 -14.73 12.69
C MET A 40 1.78 -14.64 12.91
N ALA A 41 2.58 -15.13 11.97
CA ALA A 41 4.03 -15.11 12.07
C ALA A 41 4.65 -13.75 11.73
N CYS A 42 4.13 -13.07 10.71
CA CYS A 42 4.75 -11.88 10.12
C CYS A 42 3.85 -10.64 10.11
N GLY A 43 2.59 -10.73 10.56
CA GLY A 43 1.61 -9.65 10.44
C GLY A 43 2.03 -8.35 11.14
N ALA A 44 2.79 -8.43 12.22
CA ALA A 44 3.35 -7.25 12.90
C ALA A 44 4.29 -6.47 11.97
N ALA A 45 5.14 -7.17 11.22
CA ALA A 45 6.10 -6.55 10.30
C ALA A 45 5.45 -5.72 9.19
N LEU A 46 4.16 -5.96 8.86
CA LEU A 46 3.41 -5.12 7.92
C LEU A 46 3.13 -3.71 8.44
N ARG A 47 3.33 -3.46 9.72
CA ARG A 47 3.03 -2.19 10.38
C ARG A 47 4.25 -1.53 10.97
N GLU A 48 5.27 -2.31 11.32
CA GLU A 48 6.48 -1.81 11.95
C GLU A 48 7.30 -0.98 10.97
N PRO A 49 7.63 0.27 11.29
CA PRO A 49 8.49 1.08 10.44
C PRO A 49 9.90 0.49 10.34
N CYS A 50 10.45 0.46 9.14
CA CYS A 50 11.84 0.09 8.89
C CYS A 50 12.69 1.35 8.72
N GLY A 51 13.37 1.78 9.76
CA GLY A 51 14.15 3.01 9.77
C GLY A 51 13.28 4.26 9.52
N ARG A 52 13.35 4.80 8.30
CA ARG A 52 12.56 5.97 7.87
C ARG A 52 11.38 5.61 6.97
N ILE A 53 11.20 4.32 6.69
CA ILE A 53 10.14 3.82 5.84
C ILE A 53 8.96 3.46 6.74
N HIS A 54 7.79 3.98 6.42
CA HIS A 54 6.53 3.70 7.09
C HIS A 54 5.58 3.06 6.10
N TRP A 55 4.78 2.13 6.56
CA TRP A 55 3.92 1.31 5.71
C TRP A 55 2.46 1.70 5.91
N ALA A 56 1.79 2.10 4.84
CA ALA A 56 0.36 2.31 4.80
C ALA A 56 -0.25 1.50 3.65
N GLY A 57 -1.46 1.05 3.84
CA GLY A 57 -2.21 0.26 2.88
C GLY A 57 -3.27 -0.57 3.58
N ALA A 58 -4.26 -1.05 2.85
CA ALA A 58 -5.34 -1.85 3.39
C ALA A 58 -4.84 -3.10 4.13
N GLU A 59 -3.71 -3.67 3.70
CA GLU A 59 -3.09 -4.85 4.29
C GLU A 59 -2.46 -4.58 5.65
N SER A 60 -2.02 -3.34 5.90
CA SER A 60 -1.41 -2.92 7.17
C SER A 60 -2.42 -2.40 8.19
N ALA A 61 -3.70 -2.35 7.85
CA ALA A 61 -4.77 -1.91 8.73
C ALA A 61 -4.98 -2.85 9.92
N THR A 62 -5.42 -2.30 11.05
CA THR A 62 -5.76 -3.08 12.25
C THR A 62 -7.22 -3.51 12.24
N ARG A 63 -8.08 -2.76 11.56
CA ARG A 63 -9.49 -3.06 11.31
C ARG A 63 -9.77 -2.91 9.82
N TRP A 64 -10.75 -3.65 9.33
CA TRP A 64 -11.16 -3.59 7.93
C TRP A 64 -10.01 -3.82 6.94
N THR A 65 -9.11 -4.77 7.28
CA THR A 65 -7.99 -5.18 6.41
C THR A 65 -8.53 -5.60 5.03
N GLY A 66 -7.94 -5.06 3.97
CA GLY A 66 -8.36 -5.30 2.59
C GLY A 66 -9.52 -4.42 2.11
N TYR A 67 -10.05 -3.51 2.95
CA TYR A 67 -11.10 -2.57 2.59
C TYR A 67 -10.58 -1.13 2.53
N MET A 68 -11.33 -0.26 1.87
CA MET A 68 -10.97 1.17 1.75
C MET A 68 -10.88 1.87 3.11
N ASP A 69 -11.77 1.53 4.05
CA ASP A 69 -11.74 2.06 5.42
C ASP A 69 -10.43 1.68 6.13
N GLY A 70 -9.96 0.45 5.92
CA GLY A 70 -8.66 0.03 6.45
C GLY A 70 -7.49 0.77 5.81
N ALA A 71 -7.56 1.07 4.52
CA ALA A 71 -6.54 1.89 3.86
C ALA A 71 -6.48 3.30 4.46
N ILE A 72 -7.63 3.93 4.73
CA ILE A 72 -7.72 5.24 5.39
C ILE A 72 -7.14 5.17 6.81
N GLU A 73 -7.59 4.21 7.62
CA GLU A 73 -7.08 4.00 8.99
C GLU A 73 -5.56 3.85 9.02
N SER A 74 -5.00 3.08 8.09
CA SER A 74 -3.55 2.88 8.03
C SER A 74 -2.80 4.16 7.63
N GLY A 75 -3.40 5.00 6.80
CA GLY A 75 -2.87 6.31 6.43
C GLY A 75 -2.83 7.27 7.62
N ASP A 76 -3.91 7.34 8.39
CA ASP A 76 -4.00 8.15 9.61
C ASP A 76 -2.95 7.72 10.63
N ARG A 77 -2.81 6.41 10.86
CA ARG A 77 -1.78 5.85 11.74
C ARG A 77 -0.38 6.28 11.33
N VAL A 78 -0.03 6.17 10.05
CA VAL A 78 1.29 6.58 9.55
C VAL A 78 1.50 8.08 9.68
N ALA A 79 0.48 8.89 9.45
CA ALA A 79 0.54 10.33 9.65
C ALA A 79 0.85 10.67 11.12
N GLU A 80 0.17 10.03 12.07
CA GLU A 80 0.42 10.18 13.51
C GLU A 80 1.84 9.74 13.90
N GLU A 81 2.33 8.62 13.38
CA GLU A 81 3.70 8.14 13.60
C GLU A 81 4.75 9.18 13.15
N LEU A 82 4.54 9.78 11.98
CA LEU A 82 5.45 10.79 11.43
C LEU A 82 5.42 12.10 12.23
N ILE A 83 4.25 12.53 12.65
CA ILE A 83 4.07 13.72 13.50
C ILE A 83 4.75 13.50 14.85
N ALA A 84 4.50 12.34 15.49
CA ALA A 84 5.08 12.01 16.80
C ALA A 84 6.61 11.94 16.77
N ARG A 85 7.20 11.52 15.65
CA ARG A 85 8.66 11.53 15.47
C ARG A 85 9.24 12.91 15.18
N GLY A 86 8.41 13.95 15.11
CA GLY A 86 8.84 15.31 14.84
C GLY A 86 9.54 15.40 13.49
N ALA A 87 8.92 14.91 12.42
CA ALA A 87 9.43 15.05 11.06
C ALA A 87 9.49 16.56 10.70
N PRO A 88 10.62 17.25 10.88
CA PRO A 88 10.69 18.66 10.52
C PRO A 88 10.94 18.71 9.01
N SER A 89 10.05 19.40 8.32
CA SER A 89 10.21 19.78 6.92
C SER A 89 11.56 20.45 6.59
N GLN A 90 12.28 20.89 7.61
CA GLN A 90 13.61 21.52 7.50
C GLN A 90 14.78 20.53 7.35
N LYS A 91 14.71 19.27 7.85
CA LYS A 91 15.79 18.30 7.67
C LYS A 91 15.87 17.74 6.26
N LEU A 92 14.74 17.64 5.57
CA LEU A 92 14.73 17.19 4.16
C LEU A 92 15.42 18.22 3.23
N LYS A 93 15.25 19.52 3.47
CA LYS A 93 15.92 20.55 2.66
C LYS A 93 17.44 20.55 2.83
N LYS A 94 17.96 20.20 4.01
CA LYS A 94 19.40 20.13 4.27
C LYS A 94 20.06 18.87 3.66
N ALA A 95 19.35 17.76 3.56
CA ALA A 95 19.83 16.53 2.91
C ALA A 95 19.88 16.68 1.38
N ALA A 96 18.96 17.44 0.79
CA ALA A 96 18.92 17.68 -0.66
C ALA A 96 19.98 18.69 -1.14
N SER A 97 20.61 19.46 -0.24
CA SER A 97 21.62 20.48 -0.58
C SER A 97 23.07 20.03 -0.38
N SER A 98 23.32 18.76 -0.02
CA SER A 98 24.69 18.23 0.10
C SER A 98 25.03 17.42 -1.16
N PRO A 99 25.88 17.93 -2.09
CA PRO A 99 26.34 17.16 -3.21
C PRO A 99 27.47 16.23 -2.77
N GLY A 100 27.22 14.94 -2.77
CA GLY A 100 28.28 13.95 -2.79
C GLY A 100 28.34 12.91 -1.68
N ASP A 101 27.32 12.08 -1.51
CA ASP A 101 27.55 10.77 -0.91
C ASP A 101 27.01 9.68 -1.84
N ARG A 102 27.97 8.93 -2.40
CA ARG A 102 27.70 7.77 -3.22
C ARG A 102 27.00 6.71 -2.37
N ILE A 103 25.93 6.20 -2.90
CA ILE A 103 25.20 5.04 -2.35
C ILE A 103 26.15 3.83 -2.40
N SER A 104 26.71 3.43 -1.29
CA SER A 104 27.32 2.10 -1.14
C SER A 104 26.20 1.08 -0.99
N ASN A 105 26.21 0.05 -1.85
CA ASN A 105 25.29 -1.09 -1.79
C ASN A 105 25.42 -1.79 -0.44
N GLY A 106 24.51 -1.46 0.48
CA GLY A 106 24.34 -2.14 1.75
C GLY A 106 23.08 -2.99 1.70
N THR A 107 23.25 -4.27 1.98
CA THR A 107 22.18 -5.26 2.16
C THR A 107 21.17 -4.73 3.20
N VAL A 108 19.93 -4.59 2.80
CA VAL A 108 18.83 -4.22 3.72
C VAL A 108 18.46 -5.46 4.51
N ALA A 109 18.90 -5.55 5.76
CA ALA A 109 18.33 -6.46 6.75
C ALA A 109 17.32 -5.66 7.58
N CYS A 110 16.03 -6.06 7.50
CA CYS A 110 15.01 -5.65 8.46
C CYS A 110 15.01 -6.58 9.64
#